data_caf81d8153402bf82a515bc52775282a
#
_entry.id   caf81d8153402bf82a515bc52775282a
#
_cell.length_a   1.000
_cell.length_b   1.000
_cell.length_c   1.000
_cell.angle_alpha   90.00
_cell.angle_beta   90.00
_cell.angle_gamma   90.00
#
_symmetry.space_group_name_H-M   'P 1'
#
loop_
_entity.id
_entity.type
_entity.pdbx_description
1 polymer ?
#
loop_
_entity_poly.entity_id
_entity_poly.type
_entity_poly.pdbx_seq_one_letter_code
_entity_poly.pdbx_strand_id
1 'polypeptide(L)'
;DNSAMKYDFTTVLDRRGKDSIAVEPFASDWMTWPAKTKEGFDLIPMWVADMNFPAVPTIPEAIIERTNHTTYGYFSPREEYFDAIIKWQRVRNGVEGLEPKHIGYENGVLGGVVSALNVICSKGDSVLLHSPTYIGFTNSLTNNGYHMVLSPLVKDENQVYRMDFEDMEKKIVENHIHAAIFCSPHNPTGRVWEQ
;
A
#
# COMPACT_ATOMS: atom_id res chain seq x y z
N ASP A 1 20.46 -13.83 29.56
CA ASP A 1 19.32 -13.09 30.11
C ASP A 1 18.39 -12.72 28.96
N ASN A 2 17.44 -13.62 28.66
CA ASN A 2 16.45 -13.41 27.61
C ASN A 2 15.28 -12.58 28.17
N SER A 3 15.55 -11.35 28.60
CA SER A 3 14.46 -10.44 28.82
C SER A 3 13.92 -10.03 27.46
N ALA A 4 12.82 -10.64 27.04
CA ALA A 4 12.10 -10.24 25.83
C ALA A 4 11.87 -8.73 25.89
N MET A 5 12.41 -7.99 24.91
CA MET A 5 12.23 -6.55 24.82
C MET A 5 10.72 -6.26 24.75
N LYS A 6 10.19 -5.59 25.76
CA LYS A 6 8.78 -5.24 25.78
C LYS A 6 8.57 -3.98 24.95
N TYR A 7 7.92 -4.14 23.82
CA TYR A 7 7.52 -3.02 22.98
C TYR A 7 6.24 -2.36 23.50
N ASP A 8 6.13 -1.06 23.33
CA ASP A 8 4.90 -0.32 23.63
C ASP A 8 4.02 -0.23 22.39
N PHE A 9 2.98 -1.04 22.34
CA PHE A 9 1.95 -1.02 21.30
C PHE A 9 0.58 -0.58 21.82
N THR A 10 0.54 0.03 23.01
CA THR A 10 -0.70 0.43 23.69
C THR A 10 -0.82 1.93 23.91
N THR A 11 0.29 2.66 24.00
CA THR A 11 0.27 4.11 24.14
C THR A 11 -0.20 4.76 22.85
N VAL A 12 -1.26 5.56 22.93
CA VAL A 12 -1.72 6.37 21.81
C VAL A 12 -0.95 7.69 21.80
N LEU A 13 -0.18 7.92 20.74
CA LEU A 13 0.59 9.14 20.56
C LEU A 13 -0.29 10.27 20.03
N ASP A 14 -0.15 11.48 20.58
CA ASP A 14 -0.72 12.67 19.96
C ASP A 14 0.15 13.08 18.76
N ARG A 15 -0.42 12.96 17.56
CA ARG A 15 0.27 13.23 16.29
C ARG A 15 -0.07 14.59 15.70
N ARG A 16 -0.86 15.41 16.39
CA ARG A 16 -1.20 16.76 15.94
C ARG A 16 0.04 17.65 15.94
N GLY A 17 0.22 18.45 14.89
CA GLY A 17 1.42 19.27 14.69
C GLY A 17 2.68 18.45 14.40
N LYS A 18 2.53 17.23 13.88
CA LYS A 18 3.61 16.31 13.52
C LYS A 18 3.49 15.79 12.07
N ASP A 19 2.86 16.59 11.22
CA ASP A 19 2.69 16.31 9.78
C ASP A 19 1.92 15.00 9.47
N SER A 20 1.11 14.54 10.43
CA SER A 20 0.32 13.32 10.27
C SER A 20 -0.98 13.62 9.53
N ILE A 21 -1.09 13.14 8.29
CA ILE A 21 -2.30 13.32 7.47
C ILE A 21 -3.58 12.79 8.14
N ALA A 22 -3.45 11.82 9.04
CA ALA A 22 -4.60 11.25 9.74
C ALA A 22 -5.31 12.25 10.67
N VAL A 23 -4.59 13.24 11.20
CA VAL A 23 -5.09 14.18 12.22
C VAL A 23 -4.96 15.64 11.83
N GLU A 24 -4.09 15.98 10.87
CA GLU A 24 -3.96 17.35 10.39
C GLU A 24 -5.14 17.75 9.49
N PRO A 25 -5.47 19.05 9.42
CA PRO A 25 -6.52 19.53 8.54
C PRO A 25 -6.23 19.18 7.08
N PHE A 26 -7.23 18.62 6.41
CA PHE A 26 -7.13 18.23 5.01
C PHE A 26 -8.46 18.48 4.29
N ALA A 27 -8.41 19.04 3.09
CA ALA A 27 -9.56 19.19 2.24
C ALA A 27 -9.24 18.78 0.80
N SER A 28 -10.15 18.04 0.20
CA SER A 28 -10.12 17.63 -1.20
C SER A 28 -11.53 17.62 -1.78
N ASP A 29 -11.66 17.30 -3.05
CA ASP A 29 -12.98 17.23 -3.73
C ASP A 29 -13.91 16.15 -3.12
N TRP A 30 -13.36 15.17 -2.45
CA TRP A 30 -14.11 14.02 -1.91
C TRP A 30 -14.21 14.01 -0.38
N MET A 31 -13.38 14.77 0.36
CA MET A 31 -13.38 14.77 1.82
C MET A 31 -12.83 16.06 2.41
N THR A 32 -13.43 16.50 3.50
CA THR A 32 -12.87 17.52 4.39
C THR A 32 -12.59 16.91 5.76
N TRP A 33 -11.40 17.12 6.28
CA TRP A 33 -10.97 16.65 7.59
C TRP A 33 -10.46 17.84 8.43
N PRO A 34 -10.69 17.92 9.72
CA PRO A 34 -11.48 17.00 10.54
C PRO A 34 -13.00 17.08 10.26
N ALA A 35 -13.66 15.95 10.36
CA ALA A 35 -15.11 15.89 10.31
C ALA A 35 -15.73 16.43 11.61
N LYS A 36 -16.98 16.90 11.53
CA LYS A 36 -17.72 17.28 12.73
C LYS A 36 -18.09 16.05 13.54
N THR A 37 -17.72 16.03 14.80
CA THR A 37 -18.16 15.02 15.76
C THR A 37 -19.45 15.43 16.44
N LYS A 38 -20.19 14.47 16.99
CA LYS A 38 -21.28 14.75 17.93
C LYS A 38 -20.71 15.28 19.25
N GLU A 39 -21.46 16.14 19.91
CA GLU A 39 -21.09 16.65 21.24
C GLU A 39 -20.82 15.50 22.20
N GLY A 40 -19.71 15.60 22.94
CA GLY A 40 -19.28 14.57 23.91
C GLY A 40 -18.49 13.38 23.31
N PHE A 41 -18.22 13.41 22.01
CA PHE A 41 -17.41 12.37 21.35
C PHE A 41 -16.08 12.91 20.82
N ASP A 42 -15.03 12.13 20.98
CA ASP A 42 -13.71 12.42 20.41
C ASP A 42 -13.67 12.17 18.90
N LEU A 43 -12.80 12.92 18.22
CA LEU A 43 -12.48 12.68 16.83
C LEU A 43 -11.48 11.53 16.71
N ILE A 44 -11.94 10.40 16.18
CA ILE A 44 -11.10 9.21 15.95
C ILE A 44 -10.88 9.01 14.46
N PRO A 45 -9.64 9.24 13.93
CA PRO A 45 -9.36 8.97 12.53
C PRO A 45 -9.31 7.47 12.25
N MET A 46 -10.03 7.04 11.21
CA MET A 46 -10.07 5.65 10.77
C MET A 46 -9.92 5.50 9.25
N TRP A 47 -9.43 6.52 8.57
CA TRP A 47 -9.36 6.59 7.09
C TRP A 47 -7.95 6.39 6.53
N VAL A 48 -6.92 6.49 7.35
CA VAL A 48 -5.53 6.24 7.00
C VAL A 48 -5.01 5.04 7.78
N ALA A 49 -4.36 4.10 7.11
CA ALA A 49 -3.78 2.91 7.72
C ALA A 49 -2.45 3.24 8.42
N ASP A 50 -2.53 4.11 9.42
CA ASP A 50 -1.43 4.60 10.23
C ASP A 50 -1.48 3.99 11.64
N MET A 51 -0.31 3.73 12.24
CA MET A 51 -0.24 3.26 13.62
C MET A 51 -0.29 4.43 14.58
N ASN A 52 -1.06 4.27 15.68
CA ASN A 52 -1.18 5.28 16.73
C ASN A 52 -0.21 5.08 17.90
N PHE A 53 0.51 3.96 17.92
CA PHE A 53 1.48 3.62 18.95
C PHE A 53 2.93 3.85 18.46
N PRO A 54 3.92 3.95 19.38
CA PRO A 54 5.32 4.13 19.00
C PRO A 54 5.85 3.03 18.09
N ALA A 55 6.73 3.41 17.15
CA ALA A 55 7.54 2.43 16.44
C ALA A 55 8.47 1.68 17.41
N VAL A 56 8.90 0.47 17.02
CA VAL A 56 9.90 -0.27 17.80
C VAL A 56 11.19 0.55 17.92
N PRO A 57 11.84 0.58 19.11
CA PRO A 57 12.96 1.49 19.40
C PRO A 57 14.14 1.38 18.43
N THR A 58 14.39 0.20 17.89
CA THR A 58 15.49 -0.05 16.93
C THR A 58 15.37 0.75 15.63
N ILE A 59 14.16 1.16 15.25
CA ILE A 59 13.95 1.97 14.03
C ILE A 59 14.46 3.40 14.21
N PRO A 60 13.99 4.20 15.21
CA PRO A 60 14.53 5.54 15.42
C PRO A 60 16.02 5.52 15.77
N GLU A 61 16.50 4.53 16.51
CA GLU A 61 17.95 4.39 16.81
C GLU A 61 18.78 4.28 15.52
N ALA A 62 18.40 3.42 14.60
CA ALA A 62 19.10 3.26 13.32
C ALA A 62 19.03 4.54 12.45
N ILE A 63 17.92 5.27 12.48
CA ILE A 63 17.77 6.54 11.76
C ILE A 63 18.68 7.61 12.37
N ILE A 64 18.72 7.72 13.70
CA ILE A 64 19.59 8.66 14.41
C ILE A 64 21.06 8.36 14.12
N GLU A 65 21.48 7.09 14.19
CA GLU A 65 22.83 6.68 13.85
C GLU A 65 23.19 7.09 12.41
N ARG A 66 22.30 6.84 11.46
CA ARG A 66 22.51 7.22 10.06
C ARG A 66 22.63 8.74 9.89
N THR A 67 21.83 9.52 10.60
CA THR A 67 21.86 11.00 10.49
C THR A 67 23.10 11.63 11.12
N ASN A 68 23.80 10.95 12.02
CA ASN A 68 25.09 11.39 12.55
C ASN A 68 26.17 11.48 11.47
N HIS A 69 26.01 10.74 10.37
CA HIS A 69 26.81 10.90 9.17
C HIS A 69 26.15 11.94 8.25
N THR A 70 26.62 13.15 8.27
CA THR A 70 25.96 14.35 7.75
C THR A 70 26.01 14.54 6.24
N THR A 71 26.23 13.50 5.47
CA THR A 71 26.14 13.53 4.00
C THR A 71 24.89 12.79 3.52
N TYR A 72 24.12 13.44 2.65
CA TYR A 72 22.83 12.98 2.18
C TYR A 72 22.75 12.98 0.63
N GLY A 73 23.86 12.61 0.00
CA GLY A 73 23.97 12.56 -1.45
C GLY A 73 23.33 11.31 -2.07
N TYR A 74 23.79 10.98 -3.27
CA TYR A 74 23.36 9.77 -3.95
C TYR A 74 23.70 8.53 -3.12
N PHE A 75 22.80 7.54 -3.14
CA PHE A 75 22.98 6.29 -2.40
C PHE A 75 22.93 5.07 -3.33
N SER A 76 23.48 3.98 -2.85
CA SER A 76 23.27 2.64 -3.40
C SER A 76 22.72 1.75 -2.30
N PRO A 77 21.71 0.92 -2.55
CA PRO A 77 21.24 -0.04 -1.57
C PRO A 77 22.39 -0.97 -1.13
N ARG A 78 22.54 -1.15 0.18
CA ARG A 78 23.55 -2.03 0.75
C ARG A 78 23.10 -3.50 0.72
N GLU A 79 24.03 -4.41 0.87
CA GLU A 79 23.75 -5.85 0.91
C GLU A 79 22.74 -6.21 1.99
N GLU A 80 22.83 -5.60 3.16
CA GLU A 80 21.92 -5.83 4.29
C GLU A 80 20.47 -5.48 3.98
N TYR A 81 20.22 -4.56 3.03
CA TYR A 81 18.88 -4.24 2.57
C TYR A 81 18.25 -5.44 1.86
N PHE A 82 18.98 -6.06 0.94
CA PHE A 82 18.49 -7.25 0.21
C PHE A 82 18.38 -8.45 1.13
N ASP A 83 19.36 -8.67 2.00
CA ASP A 83 19.35 -9.76 2.98
C ASP A 83 18.17 -9.69 3.93
N ALA A 84 17.81 -8.50 4.40
CA ALA A 84 16.64 -8.29 5.27
C ALA A 84 15.34 -8.66 4.55
N ILE A 85 15.17 -8.30 3.28
CA ILE A 85 13.99 -8.64 2.46
C ILE A 85 13.94 -10.15 2.24
N ILE A 86 15.04 -10.76 1.82
CA ILE A 86 15.13 -12.20 1.55
C ILE A 86 14.82 -12.99 2.83
N LYS A 87 15.42 -12.59 3.94
CA LYS A 87 15.16 -13.20 5.26
C LYS A 87 13.70 -13.09 5.66
N TRP A 88 13.09 -11.91 5.49
CA TRP A 88 11.68 -11.71 5.82
C TRP A 88 10.78 -12.64 5.00
N GLN A 89 10.97 -12.67 3.69
CA GLN A 89 10.18 -13.51 2.80
C GLN A 89 10.33 -15.00 3.11
N ARG A 90 11.54 -15.45 3.43
CA ARG A 90 11.78 -16.83 3.81
C ARG A 90 11.13 -17.20 5.15
N VAL A 91 11.34 -16.38 6.18
CA VAL A 91 10.91 -16.69 7.56
C VAL A 91 9.39 -16.51 7.74
N ARG A 92 8.82 -15.48 7.11
CA ARG A 92 7.41 -15.11 7.31
C ARG A 92 6.47 -15.70 6.25
N ASN A 93 6.95 -15.88 5.04
CA ASN A 93 6.12 -16.27 3.91
C ASN A 93 6.55 -17.61 3.27
N GLY A 94 7.61 -18.26 3.76
CA GLY A 94 8.10 -19.54 3.25
C GLY A 94 8.67 -19.46 1.82
N VAL A 95 9.05 -18.27 1.36
CA VAL A 95 9.60 -18.09 0.01
C VAL A 95 11.07 -18.50 -0.01
N GLU A 96 11.38 -19.53 -0.78
CA GLU A 96 12.74 -20.01 -1.00
C GLU A 96 13.28 -19.56 -2.36
N GLY A 97 14.60 -19.49 -2.49
CA GLY A 97 15.27 -19.18 -3.76
C GLY A 97 15.23 -17.71 -4.17
N LEU A 98 14.80 -16.79 -3.29
CA LEU A 98 14.88 -15.36 -3.57
C LEU A 98 16.33 -14.89 -3.48
N GLU A 99 16.79 -14.17 -4.49
CA GLU A 99 18.14 -13.63 -4.61
C GLU A 99 18.08 -12.09 -4.80
N PRO A 100 19.16 -11.35 -4.52
CA PRO A 100 19.19 -9.88 -4.71
C PRO A 100 18.76 -9.42 -6.10
N LYS A 101 19.07 -10.17 -7.15
CA LYS A 101 18.69 -9.86 -8.54
C LYS A 101 17.17 -9.85 -8.79
N HIS A 102 16.37 -10.44 -7.88
CA HIS A 102 14.91 -10.46 -7.96
C HIS A 102 14.26 -9.26 -7.25
N ILE A 103 15.08 -8.37 -6.66
CA ILE A 103 14.61 -7.25 -5.84
C ILE A 103 15.02 -5.94 -6.51
N GLY A 104 14.04 -5.13 -6.89
CA GLY A 104 14.24 -3.77 -7.36
C GLY A 104 13.92 -2.76 -6.25
N TYR A 105 14.63 -1.63 -6.24
CA TYR A 105 14.30 -0.50 -5.40
C TYR A 105 13.34 0.44 -6.13
N GLU A 106 12.23 0.75 -5.50
CA GLU A 106 11.27 1.73 -5.99
C GLU A 106 10.83 2.66 -4.85
N ASN A 107 10.39 3.84 -5.21
CA ASN A 107 9.84 4.80 -4.25
C ASN A 107 8.38 4.45 -3.90
N GLY A 108 8.21 3.35 -3.18
CA GLY A 108 6.91 2.79 -2.80
C GLY A 108 6.30 1.88 -3.87
N VAL A 109 5.32 1.08 -3.44
CA VAL A 109 4.67 0.06 -4.29
C VAL A 109 3.93 0.69 -5.48
N LEU A 110 3.31 1.85 -5.30
CA LEU A 110 2.62 2.54 -6.41
C LEU A 110 3.61 2.97 -7.50
N GLY A 111 4.81 3.43 -7.12
CA GLY A 111 5.90 3.68 -8.06
C GLY A 111 6.27 2.42 -8.84
N GLY A 112 6.43 1.30 -8.14
CA GLY A 112 6.73 0.00 -8.74
C GLY A 112 5.66 -0.48 -9.71
N VAL A 113 4.36 -0.29 -9.39
CA VAL A 113 3.24 -0.59 -10.30
C VAL A 113 3.36 0.21 -11.60
N VAL A 114 3.61 1.52 -11.50
CA VAL A 114 3.77 2.38 -12.69
C VAL A 114 5.00 1.99 -13.50
N SER A 115 6.12 1.69 -12.83
CA SER A 115 7.34 1.21 -13.51
C SER A 115 7.08 -0.08 -14.29
N ALA A 116 6.36 -1.04 -13.70
CA ALA A 116 5.99 -2.28 -14.39
C ALA A 116 5.07 -2.01 -15.58
N LEU A 117 4.06 -1.17 -15.43
CA LEU A 117 3.15 -0.81 -16.52
C LEU A 117 3.87 -0.10 -17.67
N ASN A 118 4.85 0.76 -17.38
CA ASN A 118 5.64 1.41 -18.42
C ASN A 118 6.47 0.44 -19.28
N VAL A 119 6.73 -0.76 -18.77
CA VAL A 119 7.44 -1.81 -19.52
C VAL A 119 6.48 -2.64 -20.38
N ILE A 120 5.29 -2.94 -19.86
CA ILE A 120 4.36 -3.88 -20.52
C ILE A 120 3.21 -3.20 -21.27
N CYS A 121 2.98 -1.90 -21.05
CA CYS A 121 1.90 -1.13 -21.66
C CYS A 121 2.43 0.11 -22.34
N SER A 122 1.68 0.60 -23.33
CA SER A 122 1.82 1.93 -23.93
C SER A 122 0.88 2.93 -23.26
N LYS A 123 1.23 4.22 -23.30
CA LYS A 123 0.30 5.26 -22.85
C LYS A 123 -1.00 5.21 -23.66
N GLY A 124 -2.12 5.30 -22.96
CA GLY A 124 -3.45 5.11 -23.55
C GLY A 124 -3.97 3.68 -23.50
N ASP A 125 -3.15 2.70 -23.13
CA ASP A 125 -3.64 1.34 -22.92
C ASP A 125 -4.57 1.27 -21.71
N SER A 126 -5.50 0.32 -21.79
CA SER A 126 -6.45 0.02 -20.72
C SER A 126 -5.89 -0.99 -19.74
N VAL A 127 -6.08 -0.74 -18.45
CA VAL A 127 -5.68 -1.62 -17.35
C VAL A 127 -6.91 -2.02 -16.55
N LEU A 128 -7.06 -3.31 -16.28
CA LEU A 128 -8.19 -3.86 -15.53
C LEU A 128 -7.95 -3.71 -14.01
N LEU A 129 -8.99 -3.26 -13.31
CA LEU A 129 -9.08 -3.27 -11.85
C LEU A 129 -10.46 -3.79 -11.41
N HIS A 130 -10.56 -4.17 -10.15
CA HIS A 130 -11.84 -4.51 -9.52
C HIS A 130 -12.37 -3.28 -8.74
N SER A 131 -13.67 -3.02 -8.78
CA SER A 131 -14.28 -1.99 -7.95
C SER A 131 -15.16 -2.58 -6.83
N PRO A 132 -15.22 -1.97 -5.61
CA PRO A 132 -14.43 -0.81 -5.20
C PRO A 132 -12.93 -1.12 -5.17
N THR A 133 -12.08 -0.11 -5.34
CA THR A 133 -10.62 -0.27 -5.36
C THR A 133 -9.91 0.81 -4.57
N TYR A 134 -8.62 0.62 -4.35
CA TYR A 134 -7.78 1.60 -3.68
C TYR A 134 -7.51 2.81 -4.59
N ILE A 135 -7.76 4.01 -4.05
CA ILE A 135 -7.59 5.28 -4.79
C ILE A 135 -6.17 5.50 -5.31
N GLY A 136 -5.16 4.92 -4.64
CA GLY A 136 -3.78 4.97 -5.10
C GLY A 136 -3.60 4.31 -6.46
N PHE A 137 -4.30 3.23 -6.77
CA PHE A 137 -4.25 2.59 -8.09
C PHE A 137 -4.90 3.46 -9.16
N THR A 138 -6.10 3.95 -8.90
CA THR A 138 -6.83 4.79 -9.86
C THR A 138 -6.08 6.06 -10.18
N ASN A 139 -5.55 6.75 -9.17
CA ASN A 139 -4.74 7.95 -9.36
C ASN A 139 -3.44 7.65 -10.12
N SER A 140 -2.77 6.54 -9.80
CA SER A 140 -1.54 6.14 -10.50
C SER A 140 -1.78 5.90 -11.99
N LEU A 141 -2.87 5.23 -12.35
CA LEU A 141 -3.23 5.02 -13.75
C LEU A 141 -3.55 6.33 -14.45
N THR A 142 -4.46 7.13 -13.91
CA THR A 142 -4.91 8.39 -14.51
C THR A 142 -3.76 9.37 -14.68
N ASN A 143 -2.93 9.56 -13.64
CA ASN A 143 -1.82 10.51 -13.68
C ASN A 143 -0.69 10.08 -14.61
N ASN A 144 -0.63 8.81 -14.98
CA ASN A 144 0.39 8.28 -15.88
C ASN A 144 -0.12 7.95 -17.28
N GLY A 145 -1.34 8.39 -17.63
CA GLY A 145 -1.88 8.30 -18.99
C GLY A 145 -2.35 6.90 -19.38
N TYR A 146 -2.76 6.08 -18.43
CA TYR A 146 -3.43 4.79 -18.66
C TYR A 146 -4.93 4.94 -18.50
N HIS A 147 -5.71 4.16 -19.26
CA HIS A 147 -7.14 4.06 -19.10
C HIS A 147 -7.48 2.99 -18.06
N MET A 148 -8.42 3.32 -17.19
CA MET A 148 -8.90 2.42 -16.16
C MET A 148 -10.19 1.74 -16.62
N VAL A 149 -10.21 0.40 -16.58
CA VAL A 149 -11.41 -0.40 -16.81
C VAL A 149 -11.73 -1.15 -15.53
N LEU A 150 -12.92 -0.87 -14.98
CA LEU A 150 -13.35 -1.44 -13.71
C LEU A 150 -14.28 -2.62 -13.93
N SER A 151 -13.94 -3.77 -13.32
CA SER A 151 -14.84 -4.89 -13.14
C SER A 151 -15.38 -4.89 -11.72
N PRO A 152 -16.69 -4.60 -11.51
CA PRO A 152 -17.28 -4.57 -10.18
C PRO A 152 -17.23 -5.93 -9.51
N LEU A 153 -16.82 -5.96 -8.24
CA LEU A 153 -16.96 -7.15 -7.41
C LEU A 153 -18.45 -7.38 -7.13
N VAL A 154 -18.86 -8.63 -7.16
CA VAL A 154 -20.21 -9.07 -6.84
C VAL A 154 -20.24 -9.74 -5.48
N LYS A 155 -21.40 -9.74 -4.80
CA LYS A 155 -21.59 -10.47 -3.55
C LYS A 155 -22.32 -11.77 -3.81
N ASP A 156 -21.80 -12.86 -3.26
CA ASP A 156 -22.49 -14.13 -3.26
C ASP A 156 -23.66 -14.17 -2.25
N GLU A 157 -24.31 -15.30 -2.12
CA GLU A 157 -25.45 -15.52 -1.21
C GLU A 157 -25.09 -15.28 0.27
N ASN A 158 -23.79 -15.44 0.63
CA ASN A 158 -23.27 -15.21 1.96
C ASN A 158 -22.74 -13.78 2.16
N GLN A 159 -23.00 -12.87 1.24
CA GLN A 159 -22.51 -11.49 1.24
C GLN A 159 -20.99 -11.38 1.14
N VAL A 160 -20.32 -12.41 0.63
CA VAL A 160 -18.88 -12.43 0.40
C VAL A 160 -18.57 -11.88 -1.00
N TYR A 161 -17.61 -10.95 -1.07
CA TYR A 161 -17.19 -10.40 -2.36
C TYR A 161 -16.49 -11.46 -3.21
N ARG A 162 -16.90 -11.52 -4.49
CA ARG A 162 -16.36 -12.40 -5.52
C ARG A 162 -15.98 -11.61 -6.76
N MET A 163 -15.04 -12.13 -7.55
CA MET A 163 -14.77 -11.61 -8.88
C MET A 163 -15.85 -12.09 -9.84
N ASP A 164 -16.29 -11.22 -10.73
CA ASP A 164 -17.17 -11.56 -11.84
C ASP A 164 -16.31 -11.89 -13.06
N PHE A 165 -15.98 -13.17 -13.23
CA PHE A 165 -15.09 -13.63 -14.29
C PHE A 165 -15.69 -13.42 -15.69
N GLU A 166 -17.02 -13.47 -15.85
CA GLU A 166 -17.68 -13.21 -17.12
C GLU A 166 -17.55 -11.72 -17.51
N ASP A 167 -17.78 -10.82 -16.55
CA ASP A 167 -17.58 -9.38 -16.76
C ASP A 167 -16.12 -9.04 -17.04
N MET A 168 -15.18 -9.67 -16.31
CA MET A 168 -13.74 -9.51 -16.54
C MET A 168 -13.35 -9.91 -17.95
N GLU A 169 -13.75 -11.12 -18.39
CA GLU A 169 -13.43 -11.64 -19.73
C GLU A 169 -13.98 -10.73 -20.82
N LYS A 170 -15.25 -10.33 -20.71
CA LYS A 170 -15.88 -9.41 -21.64
C LYS A 170 -15.09 -8.11 -21.76
N LYS A 171 -14.75 -7.49 -20.64
CA LYS A 171 -14.01 -6.21 -20.62
C LYS A 171 -12.60 -6.34 -21.15
N ILE A 172 -11.92 -7.46 -20.87
CA ILE A 172 -10.58 -7.74 -21.39
C ILE A 172 -10.62 -7.80 -22.92
N VAL A 173 -11.57 -8.54 -23.48
CA VAL A 173 -11.71 -8.70 -24.93
C VAL A 173 -12.11 -7.38 -25.60
N GLU A 174 -13.15 -6.71 -25.10
CA GLU A 174 -13.68 -5.47 -25.69
C GLU A 174 -12.70 -4.31 -25.65
N ASN A 175 -11.84 -4.23 -24.64
CA ASN A 175 -10.87 -3.15 -24.45
C ASN A 175 -9.42 -3.56 -24.78
N HIS A 176 -9.21 -4.74 -25.35
CA HIS A 176 -7.88 -5.28 -25.68
C HIS A 176 -6.89 -5.20 -24.51
N ILE A 177 -7.35 -5.56 -23.30
CA ILE A 177 -6.57 -5.46 -22.08
C ILE A 177 -5.56 -6.61 -22.00
N HIS A 178 -4.31 -6.26 -21.66
CA HIS A 178 -3.25 -7.23 -21.41
C HIS A 178 -2.53 -7.00 -20.07
N ALA A 179 -3.04 -6.08 -19.25
CA ALA A 179 -2.53 -5.80 -17.91
C ALA A 179 -3.67 -5.61 -16.91
N ALA A 180 -3.49 -6.15 -15.71
CA ALA A 180 -4.42 -5.97 -14.61
C ALA A 180 -3.67 -5.67 -13.31
N ILE A 181 -4.27 -4.88 -12.42
CA ILE A 181 -3.79 -4.71 -11.04
C ILE A 181 -4.63 -5.64 -10.16
N PHE A 182 -3.97 -6.65 -9.62
CA PHE A 182 -4.56 -7.61 -8.69
C PHE A 182 -4.12 -7.27 -7.26
N CYS A 183 -5.08 -7.08 -6.36
CA CYS A 183 -4.84 -6.72 -4.97
C CYS A 183 -5.34 -7.80 -4.01
N SER A 184 -4.45 -8.34 -3.18
CA SER A 184 -4.80 -9.32 -2.13
C SER A 184 -3.89 -9.12 -0.92
N PRO A 185 -4.41 -8.86 0.28
CA PRO A 185 -5.81 -8.58 0.62
C PRO A 185 -6.34 -7.38 -0.15
N HIS A 186 -7.55 -7.51 -0.71
CA HIS A 186 -8.13 -6.46 -1.55
C HIS A 186 -8.53 -5.23 -0.73
N ASN A 187 -8.05 -4.06 -1.14
CA ASN A 187 -8.43 -2.79 -0.53
C ASN A 187 -9.54 -2.12 -1.37
N PRO A 188 -10.72 -1.73 -0.81
CA PRO A 188 -11.00 -1.59 0.63
C PRO A 188 -11.76 -2.77 1.26
N THR A 189 -12.08 -3.83 0.53
CA THR A 189 -12.99 -4.88 1.04
C THR A 189 -12.35 -5.82 2.07
N GLY A 190 -11.02 -5.88 2.13
CA GLY A 190 -10.29 -6.81 2.99
C GLY A 190 -10.30 -8.27 2.51
N ARG A 191 -10.83 -8.52 1.31
CA ARG A 191 -10.96 -9.86 0.75
C ARG A 191 -9.60 -10.47 0.43
N VAL A 192 -9.32 -11.64 0.99
CA VAL A 192 -8.20 -12.51 0.58
C VAL A 192 -8.75 -13.52 -0.42
N TRP A 193 -8.17 -13.55 -1.61
CA TRP A 193 -8.66 -14.41 -2.68
C TRP A 193 -8.18 -15.84 -2.50
N GLU A 194 -9.07 -16.79 -2.77
CA GLU A 194 -8.76 -18.21 -2.85
C GLU A 194 -8.13 -18.55 -4.21
N GLN A 195 -7.60 -19.75 -4.29
CA GLN A 195 -7.13 -20.35 -5.57
C GLN A 195 -8.28 -20.73 -6.47
#